data_8a4da08872c859c380dbc1889ddee370
#
_entry.id   8a4da08872c859c380dbc1889ddee370
#
_cell.length_a   1.000
_cell.length_b   1.000
_cell.length_c   1.000
_cell.angle_alpha   90.00
_cell.angle_beta   90.00
_cell.angle_gamma   90.00
#
_symmetry.space_group_name_H-M   'P 1'
#
loop_
_entity.id
_entity.type
_entity.pdbx_description
1 polymer ?
#
loop_
_entity_poly.entity_id
_entity_poly.type
_entity_poly.pdbx_seq_one_letter_code
_entity_poly.pdbx_strand_id
1 'polypeptide(L)'
;MINVSIGMLGVALQDGDTPATQPTIKHGLTGGGLVNPERTIEQKAVACGLRANAANGAYVSEVNMGVDFETLAYADSLALYCLAAMGNIVSTPVEGKSGYHKHVITLGSVLPLLTFWGQIGDTAQQTVHKVDGCKIDTLGLTFEGNAPLDISVTAAGVD
;
A
#
# COMPACT_ATOMS: atom_id res chain seq x y z
N MET A 1 -10.68 6.33 27.00
CA MET A 1 -11.10 6.01 25.62
C MET A 1 -10.01 6.55 24.71
N ILE A 2 -9.17 5.71 24.17
CA ILE A 2 -8.09 6.13 23.27
C ILE A 2 -8.77 6.40 21.93
N ASN A 3 -8.87 7.68 21.54
CA ASN A 3 -9.22 8.03 20.17
C ASN A 3 -8.06 7.55 19.30
N VAL A 4 -8.26 6.43 18.64
CA VAL A 4 -7.38 6.01 17.54
C VAL A 4 -7.62 7.05 16.44
N SER A 5 -6.68 7.96 16.31
CA SER A 5 -6.70 8.96 15.26
C SER A 5 -6.68 8.26 13.91
N ILE A 6 -7.67 8.55 13.11
CA ILE A 6 -7.87 7.94 11.79
C ILE A 6 -6.59 8.14 10.98
N GLY A 7 -5.97 7.04 10.57
CA GLY A 7 -4.77 7.07 9.77
C GLY A 7 -5.05 7.71 8.40
N MET A 8 -4.11 8.47 7.89
CA MET A 8 -4.09 8.89 6.49
C MET A 8 -3.15 8.00 5.70
N LEU A 9 -3.59 7.59 4.53
CA LEU A 9 -2.77 6.88 3.58
C LEU A 9 -2.36 7.82 2.45
N GLY A 10 -1.06 7.85 2.18
CA GLY A 10 -0.50 8.45 0.99
C GLY A 10 -0.04 7.37 0.02
N VAL A 11 -0.22 7.59 -1.28
CA VAL A 11 0.24 6.69 -2.33
C VAL A 11 0.82 7.47 -3.49
N ALA A 12 1.87 6.93 -4.11
CA ALA A 12 2.41 7.44 -5.38
C ALA A 12 2.98 6.30 -6.22
N LEU A 13 2.97 6.48 -7.54
CA LEU A 13 3.72 5.64 -8.46
C LEU A 13 5.22 5.93 -8.30
N GLN A 14 6.03 4.89 -8.44
CA GLN A 14 7.48 5.02 -8.52
C GLN A 14 7.92 5.26 -9.97
N ASP A 15 9.05 5.90 -10.13
CA ASP A 15 9.72 6.03 -11.44
C ASP A 15 10.75 4.90 -11.56
N GLY A 16 10.32 3.78 -12.16
CA GLY A 16 11.09 2.54 -12.15
C GLY A 16 11.33 2.07 -10.72
N ASP A 17 12.58 1.77 -10.38
CA ASP A 17 12.99 1.33 -9.03
C ASP A 17 13.24 2.49 -8.06
N THR A 18 13.01 3.74 -8.49
CA THR A 18 13.24 4.91 -7.63
C THR A 18 12.01 5.17 -6.76
N PRO A 19 12.15 5.09 -5.42
CA PRO A 19 11.05 5.37 -4.51
C PRO A 19 10.54 6.80 -4.64
N ALA A 20 9.22 6.97 -4.63
CA ALA A 20 8.63 8.30 -4.64
C ALA A 20 8.99 9.06 -3.35
N THR A 21 9.23 10.37 -3.46
CA THR A 21 9.63 11.22 -2.34
C THR A 21 8.46 11.78 -1.54
N GLN A 22 7.29 11.89 -2.19
CA GLN A 22 6.06 12.39 -1.57
C GLN A 22 4.83 11.72 -2.19
N PRO A 23 3.72 11.61 -1.45
CA PRO A 23 2.50 11.02 -1.99
C PRO A 23 1.87 11.93 -3.05
N THR A 24 1.43 11.33 -4.14
CA THR A 24 0.62 12.00 -5.17
C THR A 24 -0.84 12.12 -4.74
N ILE A 25 -1.34 11.08 -4.07
CA ILE A 25 -2.71 11.01 -3.57
C ILE A 25 -2.68 10.78 -2.07
N LYS A 26 -3.59 11.43 -1.34
CA LYS A 26 -3.80 11.26 0.10
C LYS A 26 -5.28 11.08 0.36
N HIS A 27 -5.63 10.06 1.10
CA HIS A 27 -7.03 9.81 1.49
C HIS A 27 -7.13 9.15 2.86
N GLY A 28 -8.31 9.27 3.48
CA GLY A 28 -8.64 8.57 4.70
C GLY A 28 -8.92 7.10 4.45
N LEU A 29 -8.74 6.29 5.46
CA LEU A 29 -9.07 4.87 5.47
C LEU A 29 -10.46 4.65 6.04
N THR A 30 -11.22 3.70 5.47
CA THR A 30 -12.48 3.21 6.03
C THR A 30 -12.27 1.93 6.83
N GLY A 31 -11.23 1.19 6.53
CA GLY A 31 -10.83 -0.03 7.21
C GLY A 31 -9.41 -0.45 6.88
N GLY A 32 -8.98 -1.55 7.48
CA GLY A 32 -7.66 -2.11 7.26
C GLY A 32 -6.56 -1.50 8.12
N GLY A 33 -5.40 -2.11 8.05
CA GLY A 33 -4.17 -1.70 8.73
C GLY A 33 -3.26 -0.95 7.80
N LEU A 34 -2.65 0.09 8.30
CA LEU A 34 -1.48 0.67 7.67
C LEU A 34 -0.35 -0.35 7.78
N VAL A 35 0.59 -0.29 6.87
CA VAL A 35 1.85 -1.06 6.81
C VAL A 35 2.12 -1.94 8.03
N ASN A 36 2.01 -3.24 7.85
CA ASN A 36 2.29 -4.21 8.91
C ASN A 36 3.59 -4.97 8.59
N PRO A 37 4.75 -4.58 9.15
CA PRO A 37 5.98 -5.31 8.96
C PRO A 37 5.92 -6.62 9.75
N GLU A 38 5.88 -7.73 9.04
CA GLU A 38 6.06 -9.06 9.64
C GLU A 38 7.53 -9.43 9.65
N ARG A 39 8.05 -9.74 10.84
CA ARG A 39 9.45 -10.16 11.01
C ARG A 39 9.49 -11.60 11.46
N THR A 40 10.14 -12.44 10.68
CA THR A 40 10.47 -13.80 11.10
C THR A 40 11.80 -13.80 11.82
N ILE A 41 11.78 -14.16 13.11
CA ILE A 41 12.99 -14.29 13.91
C ILE A 41 13.35 -15.77 13.99
N GLU A 42 14.48 -16.14 13.44
CA GLU A 42 15.04 -17.47 13.58
C GLU A 42 16.13 -17.50 14.66
N GLN A 43 16.14 -18.58 15.42
CA GLN A 43 17.17 -18.83 16.42
C GLN A 43 17.98 -20.04 15.99
N LYS A 44 19.23 -19.79 15.66
CA LYS A 44 20.17 -20.87 15.37
C LYS A 44 20.63 -21.53 16.66
N ALA A 45 20.43 -22.83 16.77
CA ALA A 45 20.95 -23.60 17.91
C ALA A 45 22.46 -23.60 17.87
N VAL A 46 23.09 -22.93 18.83
CA VAL A 46 24.53 -22.95 19.02
C VAL A 46 24.84 -23.88 20.22
N ALA A 47 25.60 -24.92 19.99
CA ALA A 47 26.06 -25.81 21.05
C ALA A 47 27.08 -25.07 21.91
N CYS A 48 26.64 -24.43 22.99
CA CYS A 48 27.51 -23.70 23.91
C CYS A 48 27.69 -24.38 25.29
N GLY A 49 27.38 -25.66 25.37
CA GLY A 49 27.48 -26.41 26.62
C GLY A 49 26.41 -26.10 27.67
N LEU A 50 25.45 -25.26 27.35
CA LEU A 50 24.30 -24.91 28.20
C LEU A 50 23.04 -25.61 27.69
N ARG A 51 22.11 -25.91 28.61
CA ARG A 51 20.79 -26.48 28.24
C ARG A 51 19.81 -25.50 27.56
N ALA A 52 20.21 -24.23 27.42
CA ALA A 52 19.45 -23.20 26.76
C ALA A 52 20.17 -22.64 25.53
N ASN A 53 19.43 -22.25 24.52
CA ASN A 53 20.00 -21.56 23.35
C ASN A 53 20.64 -20.24 23.77
N ALA A 54 21.82 -19.94 23.23
CA ALA A 54 22.45 -18.64 23.48
C ALA A 54 21.61 -17.52 22.87
N ALA A 55 21.38 -16.45 23.65
CA ALA A 55 20.60 -15.28 23.19
C ALA A 55 21.19 -14.63 21.92
N ASN A 56 22.47 -14.82 21.65
CA ASN A 56 23.19 -14.25 20.51
C ASN A 56 22.99 -15.04 19.20
N GLY A 57 22.22 -16.14 19.22
CA GLY A 57 21.91 -16.94 18.03
C GLY A 57 20.63 -16.54 17.31
N ALA A 58 19.90 -15.55 17.83
CA ALA A 58 18.68 -15.05 17.20
C ALA A 58 19.02 -14.00 16.12
N TYR A 59 18.46 -14.17 14.94
CA TYR A 59 18.57 -13.20 13.84
C TYR A 59 17.24 -13.08 13.10
N VAL A 60 17.02 -11.93 12.47
CA VAL A 60 15.87 -11.72 11.60
C VAL A 60 16.20 -12.39 10.27
N SER A 61 15.45 -13.44 9.92
CA SER A 61 15.65 -14.18 8.68
C SER A 61 14.89 -13.57 7.51
N GLU A 62 13.75 -12.94 7.81
CA GLU A 62 12.88 -12.38 6.79
C GLU A 62 12.10 -11.19 7.37
N VAL A 63 11.91 -10.18 6.55
CA VAL A 63 11.03 -9.04 6.84
C VAL A 63 10.06 -8.89 5.68
N ASN A 64 8.82 -9.34 5.87
CA ASN A 64 7.76 -9.15 4.90
C ASN A 64 7.02 -7.84 5.18
N MET A 65 6.89 -7.00 4.18
CA MET A 65 6.11 -5.78 4.26
C MET A 65 4.88 -5.88 3.36
N GLY A 66 3.72 -5.91 3.97
CA GLY A 66 2.43 -5.84 3.31
C GLY A 66 1.72 -4.53 3.63
N VAL A 67 0.87 -4.11 2.71
CA VAL A 67 -0.07 -3.00 2.89
C VAL A 67 -1.45 -3.54 2.60
N ASP A 68 -2.36 -3.42 3.57
CA ASP A 68 -3.74 -3.88 3.44
C ASP A 68 -4.66 -2.78 3.99
N PHE A 69 -5.56 -2.27 3.16
CA PHE A 69 -6.45 -1.18 3.54
C PHE A 69 -7.73 -1.14 2.72
N GLU A 70 -8.72 -0.46 3.30
CA GLU A 70 -9.99 -0.14 2.65
C GLU A 70 -10.19 1.38 2.62
N THR A 71 -10.73 1.88 1.52
CA THR A 71 -11.03 3.29 1.31
C THR A 71 -12.20 3.49 0.37
N LEU A 72 -12.75 4.69 0.35
CA LEU A 72 -13.76 5.06 -0.65
C LEU A 72 -13.12 5.28 -2.02
N ALA A 73 -13.84 4.92 -3.08
CA ALA A 73 -13.42 5.19 -4.45
C ALA A 73 -13.59 6.68 -4.78
N TYR A 74 -12.49 7.39 -4.79
CA TYR A 74 -12.42 8.74 -5.35
C TYR A 74 -11.99 8.66 -6.81
N ALA A 75 -12.47 9.60 -7.64
CA ALA A 75 -12.19 9.57 -9.08
C ALA A 75 -10.70 9.65 -9.43
N ASP A 76 -9.90 10.32 -8.60
CA ASP A 76 -8.46 10.45 -8.75
C ASP A 76 -7.69 9.22 -8.29
N SER A 77 -8.13 8.56 -7.19
CA SER A 77 -7.45 7.39 -6.63
C SER A 77 -7.80 6.10 -7.36
N LEU A 78 -9.06 5.95 -7.82
CA LEU A 78 -9.51 4.75 -8.52
C LEU A 78 -8.67 4.46 -9.78
N ALA A 79 -8.41 5.48 -10.58
CA ALA A 79 -7.60 5.32 -11.80
C ALA A 79 -6.17 4.88 -11.50
N LEU A 80 -5.58 5.40 -10.41
CA LEU A 80 -4.24 5.00 -9.95
C LEU A 80 -4.21 3.52 -9.53
N TYR A 81 -5.16 3.09 -8.70
CA TYR A 81 -5.20 1.69 -8.24
C TYR A 81 -5.49 0.72 -9.37
N CYS A 82 -6.39 1.08 -10.28
CA CYS A 82 -6.64 0.27 -11.47
C CYS A 82 -5.41 0.18 -12.39
N LEU A 83 -4.69 1.29 -12.61
CA LEU A 83 -3.42 1.26 -13.33
C LEU A 83 -2.40 0.35 -12.63
N ALA A 84 -2.25 0.48 -11.32
CA ALA A 84 -1.29 -0.29 -10.56
C ALA A 84 -1.61 -1.79 -10.53
N ALA A 85 -2.90 -2.16 -10.53
CA ALA A 85 -3.33 -3.55 -10.57
C ALA A 85 -3.30 -4.18 -11.96
N MET A 86 -3.52 -3.37 -13.02
CA MET A 86 -3.64 -3.87 -14.40
C MET A 86 -2.39 -3.59 -15.26
N GLY A 87 -1.60 -2.59 -14.92
CA GLY A 87 -0.31 -2.29 -15.55
C GLY A 87 -0.34 -1.36 -16.75
N ASN A 88 -1.49 -1.09 -17.38
CA ASN A 88 -1.56 -0.20 -18.51
C ASN A 88 -2.85 0.65 -18.52
N ILE A 89 -2.70 1.94 -18.84
CA ILE A 89 -3.81 2.89 -18.97
C ILE A 89 -3.60 3.78 -20.20
N VAL A 90 -4.64 3.91 -21.00
CA VAL A 90 -4.68 4.86 -22.11
C VAL A 90 -5.78 5.89 -21.84
N SER A 91 -5.37 7.16 -21.74
CA SER A 91 -6.27 8.27 -21.46
C SER A 91 -6.48 9.11 -22.73
N THR A 92 -7.73 9.24 -23.16
CA THR A 92 -8.09 10.04 -24.32
C THR A 92 -9.07 11.14 -23.95
N PRO A 93 -8.89 12.39 -24.40
CA PRO A 93 -9.87 13.45 -24.18
C PRO A 93 -11.22 13.07 -24.78
N VAL A 94 -12.30 13.43 -24.10
CA VAL A 94 -13.66 13.27 -24.63
C VAL A 94 -13.98 14.43 -25.56
N GLU A 95 -14.30 14.14 -26.80
CA GLU A 95 -14.62 15.15 -27.81
C GLU A 95 -15.80 16.03 -27.37
N GLY A 96 -15.64 17.35 -27.51
CA GLY A 96 -16.64 18.34 -27.14
C GLY A 96 -16.80 18.59 -25.64
N LYS A 97 -15.99 17.97 -24.77
CA LYS A 97 -16.04 18.19 -23.31
C LYS A 97 -14.66 18.51 -22.76
N SER A 98 -14.43 19.78 -22.43
CA SER A 98 -13.18 20.23 -21.81
C SER A 98 -13.00 19.63 -20.42
N GLY A 99 -11.81 19.07 -20.13
CA GLY A 99 -11.46 18.50 -18.83
C GLY A 99 -11.97 17.07 -18.56
N TYR A 100 -12.66 16.45 -19.50
CA TYR A 100 -13.10 15.05 -19.38
C TYR A 100 -12.22 14.14 -20.19
N HIS A 101 -11.82 13.02 -19.58
CA HIS A 101 -11.00 11.99 -20.20
C HIS A 101 -11.68 10.62 -20.08
N LYS A 102 -11.56 9.83 -21.14
CA LYS A 102 -11.89 8.41 -21.12
C LYS A 102 -10.61 7.63 -20.81
N HIS A 103 -10.64 6.84 -19.78
CA HIS A 103 -9.56 5.93 -19.40
C HIS A 103 -9.91 4.51 -19.85
N VAL A 104 -9.01 3.89 -20.60
CA VAL A 104 -9.10 2.48 -20.97
C VAL A 104 -7.94 1.79 -20.27
N ILE A 105 -8.27 0.87 -19.36
CA ILE A 105 -7.31 0.15 -18.54
C ILE A 105 -7.26 -1.28 -19.07
N THR A 106 -6.06 -1.77 -19.33
CA THR A 106 -5.82 -3.10 -19.89
C THR A 106 -4.67 -3.76 -19.15
N LEU A 107 -4.59 -5.08 -19.28
CA LEU A 107 -3.45 -5.83 -18.73
C LEU A 107 -2.15 -5.39 -19.41
N GLY A 108 -1.19 -4.97 -18.62
CA GLY A 108 0.18 -4.69 -19.03
C GLY A 108 1.09 -5.89 -18.80
N SER A 109 2.26 -5.86 -19.41
CA SER A 109 3.29 -6.89 -19.20
C SER A 109 4.05 -6.71 -17.89
N VAL A 110 4.03 -5.52 -17.31
CA VAL A 110 4.72 -5.16 -16.06
C VAL A 110 3.78 -4.33 -15.21
N LEU A 111 3.66 -4.68 -13.94
CA LEU A 111 2.93 -3.87 -12.98
C LEU A 111 3.85 -2.76 -12.44
N PRO A 112 3.36 -1.51 -12.36
CA PRO A 112 4.13 -0.43 -11.79
C PRO A 112 4.33 -0.61 -10.30
N LEU A 113 5.45 -0.10 -9.80
CA LEU A 113 5.76 -0.07 -8.38
C LEU A 113 5.09 1.12 -7.70
N LEU A 114 4.67 0.91 -6.47
CA LEU A 114 4.03 1.91 -5.63
C LEU A 114 4.87 2.18 -4.38
N THR A 115 4.81 3.42 -3.91
CA THR A 115 5.23 3.81 -2.57
C THR A 115 4.00 4.17 -1.76
N PHE A 116 3.90 3.61 -0.55
CA PHE A 116 2.85 3.90 0.41
C PHE A 116 3.40 4.63 1.63
N TRP A 117 2.62 5.58 2.15
CA TRP A 117 2.88 6.27 3.41
C TRP A 117 1.68 6.09 4.33
N GLY A 118 1.90 5.44 5.45
CA GLY A 118 0.92 5.34 6.52
C GLY A 118 1.20 6.36 7.61
N GLN A 119 0.25 7.24 7.91
CA GLN A 119 0.35 8.18 9.00
C GLN A 119 -0.58 7.76 10.14
N ILE A 120 -0.02 7.58 11.33
CA ILE A 120 -0.74 7.26 12.56
C ILE A 120 -0.46 8.38 13.57
N GLY A 121 -1.49 8.85 14.25
CA GLY A 121 -1.36 9.87 15.28
C GLY A 121 -1.96 11.23 14.88
N ASP A 122 -2.02 12.13 15.86
CA ASP A 122 -2.46 13.50 15.66
C ASP A 122 -1.30 14.42 15.23
N THR A 123 -1.59 15.70 15.01
CA THR A 123 -0.61 16.69 14.55
C THR A 123 0.57 16.90 15.50
N ALA A 124 0.48 16.51 16.76
CA ALA A 124 1.53 16.68 17.76
C ALA A 124 2.44 15.45 17.89
N GLN A 125 1.92 14.26 17.60
CA GLN A 125 2.65 12.99 17.69
C GLN A 125 2.33 12.10 16.48
N GLN A 126 2.91 12.43 15.34
CA GLN A 126 2.74 11.68 14.09
C GLN A 126 3.85 10.65 13.93
N THR A 127 3.46 9.43 13.60
CA THR A 127 4.39 8.41 13.10
C THR A 127 4.03 8.16 11.64
N VAL A 128 5.02 8.31 10.77
CA VAL A 128 4.87 8.02 9.35
C VAL A 128 5.69 6.78 9.02
N HIS A 129 5.00 5.75 8.53
CA HIS A 129 5.62 4.58 7.97
C HIS A 129 5.62 4.70 6.45
N LYS A 130 6.76 4.46 5.84
CA LYS A 130 6.92 4.46 4.38
C LYS A 130 7.30 3.07 3.93
N VAL A 131 6.63 2.57 2.89
CA VAL A 131 6.96 1.30 2.23
C VAL A 131 7.12 1.56 0.75
N ASP A 132 8.25 1.17 0.24
CA ASP A 132 8.62 1.30 -1.17
C ASP A 132 8.55 -0.06 -1.87
N GLY A 133 8.58 -0.03 -3.20
CA GLY A 133 8.67 -1.24 -4.02
C GLY A 133 7.44 -2.15 -3.94
N CYS A 134 6.26 -1.60 -3.67
CA CYS A 134 5.05 -2.41 -3.55
C CYS A 134 4.36 -2.62 -4.90
N LYS A 135 3.85 -3.83 -5.13
CA LYS A 135 2.91 -4.15 -6.20
C LYS A 135 1.57 -4.54 -5.62
N ILE A 136 0.49 -4.16 -6.31
CA ILE A 136 -0.85 -4.59 -5.94
C ILE A 136 -0.98 -6.08 -6.26
N ASP A 137 -1.36 -6.86 -5.24
CA ASP A 137 -1.71 -8.26 -5.36
C ASP A 137 -3.21 -8.42 -5.61
N THR A 138 -4.02 -7.74 -4.80
CA THR A 138 -5.48 -7.80 -4.90
C THR A 138 -6.08 -6.40 -4.89
N LEU A 139 -6.99 -6.14 -5.82
CA LEU A 139 -7.84 -4.96 -5.87
C LEU A 139 -9.30 -5.39 -5.87
N GLY A 140 -10.01 -5.13 -4.78
CA GLY A 140 -11.44 -5.39 -4.64
C GLY A 140 -12.26 -4.12 -4.83
N LEU A 141 -13.39 -4.23 -5.53
CA LEU A 141 -14.37 -3.15 -5.70
C LEU A 141 -15.72 -3.66 -5.22
N THR A 142 -16.28 -3.03 -4.20
CA THR A 142 -17.56 -3.42 -3.62
C THR A 142 -18.63 -2.38 -3.91
N PHE A 143 -19.71 -2.83 -4.57
CA PHE A 143 -20.87 -2.01 -4.93
C PHE A 143 -22.07 -2.43 -4.08
N GLU A 144 -22.57 -1.52 -3.28
CA GLU A 144 -23.83 -1.69 -2.57
C GLU A 144 -24.86 -0.65 -3.06
N GLY A 145 -26.10 -1.05 -3.22
CA GLY A 145 -27.13 -0.32 -3.96
C GLY A 145 -27.42 1.12 -3.53
N ASN A 146 -27.02 1.57 -2.35
CA ASN A 146 -27.18 2.94 -1.86
C ASN A 146 -25.95 3.44 -1.09
N ALA A 147 -24.82 2.77 -1.23
CA ALA A 147 -23.55 3.14 -0.58
C ALA A 147 -22.54 3.68 -1.62
N PRO A 148 -21.56 4.47 -1.20
CA PRO A 148 -20.41 4.78 -2.02
C PRO A 148 -19.69 3.49 -2.45
N LEU A 149 -18.95 3.55 -3.55
CA LEU A 149 -18.09 2.46 -3.98
C LEU A 149 -16.91 2.33 -3.01
N ASP A 150 -16.73 1.16 -2.44
CA ASP A 150 -15.58 0.83 -1.60
C ASP A 150 -14.47 0.16 -2.40
N ILE A 151 -13.24 0.50 -2.07
CA ILE A 151 -12.03 -0.12 -2.63
C ILE A 151 -11.29 -0.83 -1.50
N SER A 152 -10.95 -2.09 -1.70
CA SER A 152 -9.99 -2.82 -0.89
C SER A 152 -8.71 -3.10 -1.68
N VAL A 153 -7.57 -2.83 -1.08
CA VAL A 153 -6.25 -3.00 -1.71
C VAL A 153 -5.37 -3.81 -0.81
N THR A 154 -4.81 -4.88 -1.36
CA THR A 154 -3.70 -5.62 -0.76
C THR A 154 -2.49 -5.49 -1.66
N ALA A 155 -1.36 -5.07 -1.10
CA ALA A 155 -0.11 -4.91 -1.81
C ALA A 155 1.04 -5.52 -1.01
N ALA A 156 1.99 -6.10 -1.72
CA ALA A 156 3.20 -6.68 -1.15
C ALA A 156 4.44 -5.92 -1.65
N GLY A 157 5.42 -5.75 -0.77
CA GLY A 157 6.75 -5.28 -1.14
C GLY A 157 7.44 -6.32 -2.03
N VAL A 158 8.16 -5.85 -3.02
CA VAL A 158 8.98 -6.68 -3.91
C VAL A 158 10.44 -6.38 -3.56
N ASP A 159 11.18 -7.41 -3.14
CA ASP A 159 12.63 -7.35 -2.94
C ASP A 159 13.38 -7.30 -4.28
#